data_fbcf0e8f245bd764a2db835122003df2
#
_entry.id   fbcf0e8f245bd764a2db835122003df2
#
_cell.length_a   1.000
_cell.length_b   1.000
_cell.length_c   1.000
_cell.angle_alpha   90.00
_cell.angle_beta   90.00
_cell.angle_gamma   90.00
#
_symmetry.space_group_name_H-M   'P 1'
#
loop_
_entity.id
_entity.type
_entity.pdbx_description
1 polymer ?
#
loop_
_entity_poly.entity_id
_entity_poly.type
_entity_poly.pdbx_seq_one_letter_code
_entity_poly.pdbx_strand_id
1 'polypeptide(L)'
;MAYLVLIGDLIASRHSQNRKDLQDRLKAILKSLNSRVPKPVSPYTLTLGDEFQAVFNTADHVFDDMVQIMAALHPDQVRFSLGLGNITTELNPEQSLGMDGPAFYRSREGIDRLKDSGDLLYLGGLPDNWALLAEGALRLLSQRLQRWEANRFAILHGLLVGEPVKTIAAKLEISEQAVYKNIHSGGLEAVKQVLSALTGILNDCLAEDGPTA
;
A
#
# COMPACT_ATOMS: atom_id res chain seq x y z
N MET A 1 17.07 -14.66 -0.10
CA MET A 1 16.00 -14.15 -0.98
C MET A 1 15.29 -13.04 -0.27
N ALA A 2 15.21 -11.86 -0.90
CA ALA A 2 14.48 -10.73 -0.32
C ALA A 2 12.99 -10.86 -0.54
N TYR A 3 12.24 -10.29 0.39
CA TYR A 3 10.79 -10.15 0.37
C TYR A 3 10.39 -8.73 0.74
N LEU A 4 9.20 -8.35 0.37
CA LEU A 4 8.59 -7.10 0.78
C LEU A 4 7.46 -7.40 1.77
N VAL A 5 7.58 -6.91 2.99
CA VAL A 5 6.54 -7.01 4.02
C VAL A 5 5.78 -5.69 4.07
N LEU A 6 4.47 -5.76 3.89
CA LEU A 6 3.56 -4.63 4.11
C LEU A 6 2.88 -4.81 5.48
N ILE A 7 2.93 -3.77 6.29
CA ILE A 7 2.09 -3.63 7.48
C ILE A 7 1.20 -2.40 7.30
N GLY A 8 -0.10 -2.57 7.51
CA GLY A 8 -1.08 -1.49 7.54
C GLY A 8 -1.67 -1.32 8.94
N ASP A 9 -1.83 -0.06 9.39
CA ASP A 9 -2.35 0.29 10.71
C ASP A 9 -3.43 1.38 10.58
N LEU A 10 -4.65 1.10 11.05
CA LEU A 10 -5.77 2.04 11.01
C LEU A 10 -5.56 3.18 12.00
N ILE A 11 -5.72 4.42 11.52
CA ILE A 11 -5.59 5.61 12.37
C ILE A 11 -6.89 5.82 13.16
N ALA A 12 -6.75 5.99 14.49
CA ALA A 12 -7.87 6.34 15.39
C ALA A 12 -9.08 5.38 15.38
N SER A 13 -8.90 4.12 14.95
CA SER A 13 -9.96 3.10 14.89
C SER A 13 -10.72 2.92 16.22
N ARG A 14 -10.07 3.17 17.36
CA ARG A 14 -10.68 3.09 18.70
C ARG A 14 -11.72 4.18 18.97
N HIS A 15 -11.66 5.30 18.24
CA HIS A 15 -12.56 6.45 18.36
C HIS A 15 -13.60 6.51 17.23
N SER A 16 -13.57 5.59 16.28
CA SER A 16 -14.58 5.50 15.21
C SER A 16 -15.95 5.21 15.82
N GLN A 17 -16.94 6.07 15.53
CA GLN A 17 -18.32 5.88 15.97
C GLN A 17 -18.95 4.60 15.42
N ASN A 18 -18.39 4.03 14.35
CA ASN A 18 -18.84 2.80 13.71
C ASN A 18 -17.67 1.82 13.49
N ARG A 19 -16.99 1.44 14.57
CA ARG A 19 -15.83 0.52 14.52
C ARG A 19 -16.15 -0.82 13.82
N LYS A 20 -17.38 -1.32 13.99
CA LYS A 20 -17.78 -2.58 13.36
C LYS A 20 -17.82 -2.45 11.84
N ASP A 21 -18.44 -1.41 11.31
CA ASP A 21 -18.50 -1.13 9.88
C ASP A 21 -17.10 -0.98 9.28
N LEU A 22 -16.21 -0.23 9.94
CA LEU A 22 -14.82 -0.06 9.53
C LEU A 22 -14.09 -1.41 9.44
N GLN A 23 -14.26 -2.27 10.46
CA GLN A 23 -13.67 -3.60 10.45
C GLN A 23 -14.25 -4.50 9.36
N ASP A 24 -15.56 -4.41 9.09
CA ASP A 24 -16.21 -5.20 8.05
C ASP A 24 -15.75 -4.75 6.66
N ARG A 25 -15.61 -3.44 6.41
CA ARG A 25 -15.03 -2.88 5.18
C ARG A 25 -13.56 -3.33 5.00
N LEU A 26 -12.75 -3.26 6.06
CA LEU A 26 -11.36 -3.74 6.03
C LEU A 26 -11.30 -5.23 5.67
N LYS A 27 -12.07 -6.08 6.34
CA LYS A 27 -12.10 -7.52 6.03
C LYS A 27 -12.54 -7.79 4.59
N ALA A 28 -13.52 -7.05 4.09
CA ALA A 28 -14.02 -7.22 2.74
C ALA A 28 -12.95 -6.88 1.69
N ILE A 29 -12.25 -5.74 1.85
CA ILE A 29 -11.19 -5.35 0.90
C ILE A 29 -10.01 -6.31 0.97
N LEU A 30 -9.53 -6.71 2.16
CA LEU A 30 -8.42 -7.65 2.29
C LEU A 30 -8.76 -9.03 1.67
N LYS A 31 -10.00 -9.50 1.84
CA LYS A 31 -10.48 -10.73 1.20
C LYS A 31 -10.46 -10.60 -0.33
N SER A 32 -10.88 -9.47 -0.87
CA SER A 32 -10.83 -9.18 -2.32
C SER A 32 -9.41 -9.23 -2.85
N LEU A 33 -8.46 -8.55 -2.18
CA LEU A 33 -7.05 -8.53 -2.56
C LEU A 33 -6.40 -9.91 -2.50
N ASN A 34 -6.75 -10.73 -1.50
CA ASN A 34 -6.29 -12.11 -1.38
C ASN A 34 -6.83 -13.05 -2.49
N SER A 35 -7.89 -12.66 -3.18
CA SER A 35 -8.47 -13.43 -4.30
C SER A 35 -7.84 -13.11 -5.65
N ARG A 36 -6.94 -12.13 -5.70
CA ARG A 36 -6.23 -11.70 -6.92
C ARG A 36 -5.22 -12.75 -7.40
N VAL A 37 -4.88 -12.68 -8.69
CA VAL A 37 -3.78 -13.44 -9.31
C VAL A 37 -2.80 -12.44 -9.94
N PRO A 38 -1.49 -12.52 -9.67
CA PRO A 38 -0.85 -13.41 -8.69
C PRO A 38 -1.22 -13.05 -7.25
N LYS A 39 -1.23 -14.05 -6.37
CA LYS A 39 -1.46 -13.85 -4.92
C LYS A 39 -0.19 -13.35 -4.22
N PRO A 40 -0.31 -12.64 -3.08
CA PRO A 40 0.81 -12.47 -2.16
C PRO A 40 1.41 -13.81 -1.75
N VAL A 41 2.71 -13.84 -1.45
CA VAL A 41 3.40 -15.05 -0.93
C VAL A 41 2.78 -15.50 0.40
N SER A 42 2.46 -14.52 1.26
CA SER A 42 1.60 -14.74 2.43
C SER A 42 0.47 -13.71 2.37
N PRO A 43 -0.79 -14.15 2.46
CA PRO A 43 -1.96 -13.31 2.20
C PRO A 43 -2.12 -12.22 3.26
N TYR A 44 -2.85 -11.16 2.90
CA TYR A 44 -3.29 -10.15 3.86
C TYR A 44 -4.01 -10.80 5.02
N THR A 45 -3.46 -10.62 6.20
CA THR A 45 -3.92 -11.21 7.46
C THR A 45 -4.09 -10.12 8.50
N LEU A 46 -5.26 -10.05 9.13
CA LEU A 46 -5.46 -9.20 10.31
C LEU A 46 -4.67 -9.76 11.48
N THR A 47 -3.91 -8.91 12.15
CA THR A 47 -3.13 -9.26 13.34
C THR A 47 -3.88 -8.87 14.62
N LEU A 48 -3.45 -7.84 15.31
CA LEU A 48 -4.08 -7.38 16.55
C LEU A 48 -4.95 -6.14 16.29
N GLY A 49 -6.26 -6.31 16.42
CA GLY A 49 -7.22 -5.20 16.46
C GLY A 49 -7.50 -4.58 15.08
N ASP A 50 -6.65 -3.71 14.63
CA ASP A 50 -6.80 -2.82 13.47
C ASP A 50 -5.55 -2.78 12.59
N GLU A 51 -4.62 -3.69 12.84
CA GLU A 51 -3.41 -3.89 12.05
C GLU A 51 -3.55 -5.11 11.15
N PHE A 52 -2.98 -5.05 9.97
CA PHE A 52 -2.90 -6.16 9.02
C PHE A 52 -1.55 -6.19 8.32
N GLN A 53 -1.17 -7.35 7.82
CA GLN A 53 0.10 -7.52 7.12
C GLN A 53 0.01 -8.53 5.98
N ALA A 54 0.92 -8.41 5.01
CA ALA A 54 1.08 -9.33 3.89
C ALA A 54 2.55 -9.42 3.48
N VAL A 55 2.93 -10.50 2.79
CA VAL A 55 4.29 -10.71 2.26
C VAL A 55 4.25 -10.90 0.75
N PHE A 56 5.18 -10.24 0.06
CA PHE A 56 5.28 -10.23 -1.39
C PHE A 56 6.70 -10.59 -1.84
N ASN A 57 6.81 -11.23 -2.99
CA ASN A 57 8.07 -11.44 -3.73
C ASN A 57 8.19 -10.54 -4.97
N THR A 58 7.19 -9.70 -5.24
CA THR A 58 7.17 -8.66 -6.27
C THR A 58 6.40 -7.44 -5.75
N ALA A 59 6.74 -6.26 -6.20
CA ALA A 59 6.07 -5.02 -5.83
C ALA A 59 4.96 -4.60 -6.82
N ASP A 60 4.69 -5.38 -7.88
CA ASP A 60 3.84 -4.99 -9.02
C ASP A 60 2.46 -4.48 -8.64
N HIS A 61 1.89 -4.97 -7.54
CA HIS A 61 0.55 -4.60 -7.11
C HIS A 61 0.48 -3.90 -5.75
N VAL A 62 1.60 -3.78 -5.05
CA VAL A 62 1.60 -3.35 -3.64
C VAL A 62 1.04 -1.95 -3.46
N PHE A 63 1.45 -1.00 -4.30
CA PHE A 63 0.93 0.37 -4.22
C PHE A 63 -0.51 0.48 -4.68
N ASP A 64 -0.91 -0.31 -5.67
CA ASP A 64 -2.31 -0.40 -6.10
C ASP A 64 -3.21 -0.95 -4.99
N ASP A 65 -2.77 -1.98 -4.28
CA ASP A 65 -3.45 -2.52 -3.11
C ASP A 65 -3.64 -1.46 -2.01
N MET A 66 -2.58 -0.70 -1.71
CA MET A 66 -2.65 0.38 -0.73
C MET A 66 -3.68 1.44 -1.13
N VAL A 67 -3.72 1.83 -2.41
CA VAL A 67 -4.69 2.79 -2.95
C VAL A 67 -6.12 2.23 -2.84
N GLN A 68 -6.34 0.96 -3.17
CA GLN A 68 -7.65 0.32 -3.03
C GLN A 68 -8.11 0.25 -1.57
N ILE A 69 -7.21 -0.08 -0.64
CA ILE A 69 -7.51 -0.08 0.80
C ILE A 69 -7.89 1.33 1.27
N MET A 70 -7.13 2.36 0.88
CA MET A 70 -7.47 3.76 1.20
C MET A 70 -8.84 4.17 0.63
N ALA A 71 -9.15 3.79 -0.60
CA ALA A 71 -10.45 4.05 -1.23
C ALA A 71 -11.61 3.39 -0.45
N ALA A 72 -11.43 2.10 -0.10
CA ALA A 72 -12.46 1.31 0.58
C ALA A 72 -12.74 1.78 2.00
N LEU A 73 -11.72 2.34 2.68
CA LEU A 73 -11.84 2.74 4.08
C LEU A 73 -12.12 4.23 4.27
N HIS A 74 -12.01 5.05 3.21
CA HIS A 74 -12.30 6.49 3.30
C HIS A 74 -13.64 6.76 4.02
N PRO A 75 -13.73 7.75 4.93
CA PRO A 75 -12.72 8.75 5.30
C PRO A 75 -11.69 8.29 6.36
N ASP A 76 -11.80 7.05 6.85
CA ASP A 76 -10.83 6.51 7.80
C ASP A 76 -9.46 6.36 7.12
N GLN A 77 -8.40 6.71 7.83
CA GLN A 77 -7.04 6.71 7.30
C GLN A 77 -6.26 5.48 7.74
N VAL A 78 -5.33 5.07 6.89
CA VAL A 78 -4.44 3.93 7.13
C VAL A 78 -2.99 4.38 6.95
N ARG A 79 -2.11 3.98 7.88
CA ARG A 79 -0.67 4.02 7.69
C ARG A 79 -0.21 2.75 7.02
N PHE A 80 0.73 2.87 6.09
CA PHE A 80 1.35 1.73 5.43
C PHE A 80 2.86 1.82 5.57
N SER A 81 3.44 0.77 6.07
CA SER A 81 4.88 0.58 6.13
C SER A 81 5.29 -0.60 5.28
N LEU A 82 6.27 -0.38 4.42
CA LEU A 82 6.91 -1.40 3.59
C LEU A 82 8.31 -1.66 4.11
N GLY A 83 8.64 -2.93 4.36
CA GLY A 83 9.97 -3.38 4.76
C GLY A 83 10.55 -4.34 3.72
N LEU A 84 11.61 -3.93 3.03
CA LEU A 84 12.37 -4.78 2.11
C LEU A 84 13.46 -5.51 2.88
N GLY A 85 13.59 -6.83 2.72
CA GLY A 85 14.66 -7.63 3.33
C GLY A 85 14.37 -9.12 3.36
N ASN A 86 15.25 -9.86 4.02
CA ASN A 86 15.10 -11.31 4.14
C ASN A 86 14.07 -11.68 5.20
N ILE A 87 13.44 -12.85 5.03
CA ILE A 87 12.65 -13.56 6.04
C ILE A 87 13.50 -14.76 6.48
N THR A 88 13.67 -14.92 7.79
CA THR A 88 14.57 -15.93 8.40
C THR A 88 13.86 -17.21 8.85
N THR A 89 12.54 -17.19 8.89
CA THR A 89 11.67 -18.32 9.21
C THR A 89 11.12 -18.95 7.92
N GLU A 90 10.44 -20.07 8.04
CA GLU A 90 9.64 -20.62 6.96
C GLU A 90 8.51 -19.67 6.56
N LEU A 91 8.23 -19.58 5.26
CA LEU A 91 7.10 -18.81 4.74
C LEU A 91 5.79 -19.50 5.07
N ASN A 92 4.81 -18.72 5.49
CA ASN A 92 3.46 -19.22 5.75
C ASN A 92 2.51 -18.79 4.61
N PRO A 93 2.13 -19.70 3.69
CA PRO A 93 1.26 -19.37 2.57
C PRO A 93 -0.22 -19.19 2.94
N GLU A 94 -0.61 -19.59 4.16
CA GLU A 94 -2.00 -19.52 4.61
C GLU A 94 -2.32 -18.21 5.35
N GLN A 95 -1.31 -17.63 6.00
CA GLN A 95 -1.46 -16.38 6.76
C GLN A 95 -0.13 -15.69 7.02
N SER A 96 -0.12 -14.38 7.06
CA SER A 96 1.08 -13.59 7.34
C SER A 96 1.37 -13.49 8.85
N LEU A 97 1.42 -14.64 9.54
CA LEU A 97 1.69 -14.73 10.99
C LEU A 97 2.75 -15.79 11.26
N GLY A 98 3.50 -15.58 12.37
CA GLY A 98 4.52 -16.54 12.83
C GLY A 98 5.83 -16.48 12.03
N MET A 99 5.98 -15.50 11.16
CA MET A 99 7.22 -15.26 10.40
C MET A 99 8.03 -14.15 11.04
N ASP A 100 9.36 -14.18 10.80
CA ASP A 100 10.31 -13.23 11.37
C ASP A 100 11.47 -12.94 10.42
N GLY A 101 12.11 -11.78 10.59
CA GLY A 101 13.29 -11.38 9.84
C GLY A 101 13.39 -9.89 9.55
N PRO A 102 14.49 -9.44 8.93
CA PRO A 102 14.77 -8.03 8.63
C PRO A 102 13.63 -7.29 7.92
N ALA A 103 12.89 -7.94 7.01
CA ALA A 103 11.76 -7.33 6.34
C ALA A 103 10.64 -6.93 7.32
N PHE A 104 10.33 -7.80 8.29
CA PHE A 104 9.35 -7.51 9.35
C PHE A 104 9.83 -6.41 10.29
N TYR A 105 11.11 -6.44 10.71
CA TYR A 105 11.68 -5.43 11.61
C TYR A 105 11.61 -4.03 10.99
N ARG A 106 12.01 -3.90 9.72
CA ARG A 106 11.95 -2.63 8.98
C ARG A 106 10.52 -2.12 8.80
N SER A 107 9.59 -3.01 8.49
CA SER A 107 8.19 -2.64 8.36
C SER A 107 7.58 -2.23 9.71
N ARG A 108 7.91 -2.92 10.79
CA ARG A 108 7.47 -2.57 12.16
C ARG A 108 8.03 -1.22 12.62
N GLU A 109 9.34 -1.01 12.46
CA GLU A 109 9.98 0.28 12.74
C GLU A 109 9.30 1.42 11.97
N GLY A 110 8.94 1.18 10.70
CA GLY A 110 8.23 2.17 9.89
C GLY A 110 6.86 2.53 10.45
N ILE A 111 6.09 1.58 10.96
CA ILE A 111 4.80 1.88 11.63
C ILE A 111 5.02 2.80 12.84
N ASP A 112 6.05 2.54 13.65
CA ASP A 112 6.35 3.38 14.82
C ASP A 112 6.76 4.80 14.38
N ARG A 113 7.63 4.94 13.37
CA ARG A 113 7.98 6.24 12.78
C ARG A 113 6.76 7.01 12.25
N LEU A 114 5.83 6.30 11.59
CA LEU A 114 4.60 6.91 11.07
C LEU A 114 3.64 7.37 12.17
N LYS A 115 3.61 6.68 13.31
CA LYS A 115 2.86 7.12 14.50
C LYS A 115 3.40 8.42 15.06
N ASP A 116 4.72 8.58 15.08
CA ASP A 116 5.39 9.78 15.60
C ASP A 116 5.29 10.97 14.63
N SER A 117 5.48 10.75 13.33
CA SER A 117 5.49 11.82 12.32
C SER A 117 4.09 12.26 11.87
N GLY A 118 3.09 11.38 11.97
CA GLY A 118 1.77 11.58 11.39
C GLY A 118 1.70 11.35 9.88
N ASP A 119 2.78 10.91 9.23
CA ASP A 119 2.78 10.51 7.82
C ASP A 119 2.02 9.19 7.61
N LEU A 120 1.63 8.90 6.36
CA LEU A 120 0.88 7.69 6.02
C LEU A 120 1.73 6.59 5.38
N LEU A 121 2.88 6.94 4.80
CA LEU A 121 3.66 6.03 3.97
C LEU A 121 5.12 5.98 4.43
N TYR A 122 5.66 4.78 4.57
CA TYR A 122 7.07 4.52 4.85
C TYR A 122 7.57 3.33 4.02
N LEU A 123 8.83 3.39 3.64
CA LEU A 123 9.55 2.32 2.95
C LEU A 123 10.96 2.21 3.52
N GLY A 124 11.26 1.09 4.16
CA GLY A 124 12.57 0.77 4.72
C GLY A 124 13.27 -0.36 3.97
N GLY A 125 14.61 -0.32 3.98
CA GLY A 125 15.46 -1.37 3.42
C GLY A 125 15.92 -1.14 1.99
N LEU A 126 15.62 0.02 1.39
CA LEU A 126 16.24 0.41 0.13
C LEU A 126 17.74 0.72 0.31
N PRO A 127 18.55 0.54 -0.76
CA PRO A 127 19.92 1.06 -0.81
C PRO A 127 19.97 2.58 -0.56
N ASP A 128 21.07 3.07 0.02
CA ASP A 128 21.22 4.45 0.48
C ASP A 128 20.96 5.49 -0.61
N ASN A 129 21.33 5.21 -1.86
CA ASN A 129 21.10 6.08 -3.01
C ASN A 129 19.61 6.30 -3.32
N TRP A 130 18.74 5.37 -2.94
CA TRP A 130 17.29 5.45 -3.14
C TRP A 130 16.52 5.80 -1.86
N ALA A 131 17.07 5.46 -0.70
CA ALA A 131 16.36 5.58 0.57
C ALA A 131 15.91 7.02 0.87
N LEU A 132 16.80 8.00 0.74
CA LEU A 132 16.50 9.41 1.01
C LEU A 132 15.47 9.98 0.01
N LEU A 133 15.61 9.63 -1.27
CA LEU A 133 14.67 10.07 -2.30
C LEU A 133 13.27 9.48 -2.08
N ALA A 134 13.20 8.17 -1.78
CA ALA A 134 11.94 7.49 -1.50
C ALA A 134 11.27 8.08 -0.25
N GLU A 135 12.02 8.32 0.82
CA GLU A 135 11.49 8.96 2.04
C GLU A 135 10.88 10.33 1.73
N GLY A 136 11.60 11.20 1.05
CA GLY A 136 11.10 12.52 0.67
C GLY A 136 9.84 12.46 -0.21
N ALA A 137 9.84 11.58 -1.20
CA ALA A 137 8.69 11.38 -2.09
C ALA A 137 7.46 10.87 -1.33
N LEU A 138 7.63 9.86 -0.46
CA LEU A 138 6.54 9.27 0.33
C LEU A 138 5.96 10.25 1.36
N ARG A 139 6.80 11.12 1.97
CA ARG A 139 6.33 12.19 2.85
C ARG A 139 5.48 13.22 2.09
N LEU A 140 5.92 13.66 0.90
CA LEU A 140 5.12 14.54 0.06
C LEU A 140 3.80 13.89 -0.38
N LEU A 141 3.83 12.59 -0.71
CA LEU A 141 2.61 11.82 -1.02
C LEU A 141 1.69 11.74 0.20
N SER A 142 2.19 11.45 1.40
CA SER A 142 1.40 11.37 2.63
C SER A 142 0.59 12.65 2.86
N GLN A 143 1.21 13.82 2.71
CA GLN A 143 0.54 15.13 2.86
C GLN A 143 -0.59 15.35 1.85
N ARG A 144 -0.46 14.79 0.65
CA ARG A 144 -1.52 14.85 -0.38
C ARG A 144 -2.64 13.87 -0.11
N LEU A 145 -2.31 12.61 0.17
CA LEU A 145 -3.26 11.52 0.39
C LEU A 145 -4.20 11.81 1.57
N GLN A 146 -3.69 12.45 2.64
CA GLN A 146 -4.49 12.87 3.80
C GLN A 146 -5.66 13.83 3.46
N ARG A 147 -5.60 14.49 2.31
CA ARG A 147 -6.58 15.50 1.86
C ARG A 147 -7.45 15.02 0.71
N TRP A 148 -7.29 13.75 0.31
CA TRP A 148 -8.02 13.22 -0.83
C TRP A 148 -9.37 12.67 -0.43
N GLU A 149 -10.34 12.83 -1.34
CA GLU A 149 -11.65 12.20 -1.27
C GLU A 149 -11.64 10.82 -1.95
N ALA A 150 -12.61 9.96 -1.60
CA ALA A 150 -12.71 8.58 -2.10
C ALA A 150 -12.57 8.46 -3.62
N ASN A 151 -13.24 9.33 -4.39
CA ASN A 151 -13.17 9.31 -5.85
C ASN A 151 -11.75 9.50 -6.39
N ARG A 152 -10.91 10.24 -5.69
CA ARG A 152 -9.52 10.48 -6.13
C ARG A 152 -8.67 9.23 -6.00
N PHE A 153 -8.84 8.45 -4.95
CA PHE A 153 -8.22 7.14 -4.80
C PHE A 153 -8.70 6.16 -5.88
N ALA A 154 -10.01 6.12 -6.13
CA ALA A 154 -10.58 5.25 -7.15
C ALA A 154 -10.10 5.62 -8.57
N ILE A 155 -9.94 6.92 -8.88
CA ILE A 155 -9.36 7.37 -10.15
C ILE A 155 -7.89 6.95 -10.23
N LEU A 156 -7.09 7.14 -9.16
CA LEU A 156 -5.70 6.72 -9.15
C LEU A 156 -5.57 5.21 -9.37
N HIS A 157 -6.39 4.39 -8.71
CA HIS A 157 -6.45 2.95 -8.96
C HIS A 157 -6.67 2.65 -10.46
N GLY A 158 -7.71 3.25 -11.08
CA GLY A 158 -7.96 3.05 -12.50
C GLY A 158 -6.76 3.43 -13.39
N LEU A 159 -6.06 4.53 -13.06
CA LEU A 159 -4.85 4.95 -13.77
C LEU A 159 -3.68 3.96 -13.59
N LEU A 160 -3.50 3.41 -12.39
CA LEU A 160 -2.44 2.43 -12.10
C LEU A 160 -2.63 1.14 -12.89
N VAL A 161 -3.87 0.66 -13.01
CA VAL A 161 -4.19 -0.55 -13.79
C VAL A 161 -4.40 -0.28 -15.29
N GLY A 162 -4.20 0.96 -15.74
CA GLY A 162 -4.27 1.34 -17.16
C GLY A 162 -5.68 1.42 -17.74
N GLU A 163 -6.70 1.65 -16.90
CA GLU A 163 -8.08 1.83 -17.37
C GLU A 163 -8.25 3.14 -18.14
N PRO A 164 -8.99 3.13 -19.27
CA PRO A 164 -9.38 4.35 -19.96
C PRO A 164 -10.23 5.28 -19.10
N VAL A 165 -10.03 6.60 -19.21
CA VAL A 165 -10.82 7.61 -18.47
C VAL A 165 -12.32 7.40 -18.60
N LYS A 166 -12.79 7.04 -19.78
CA LYS A 166 -14.22 6.72 -20.03
C LYS A 166 -14.72 5.58 -19.13
N THR A 167 -13.92 4.54 -18.93
CA THR A 167 -14.26 3.41 -18.07
C THR A 167 -14.29 3.83 -16.61
N ILE A 168 -13.28 4.60 -16.15
CA ILE A 168 -13.23 5.15 -14.79
C ILE A 168 -14.46 6.03 -14.52
N ALA A 169 -14.80 6.92 -15.45
CA ALA A 169 -15.95 7.81 -15.34
C ALA A 169 -17.27 7.02 -15.19
N ALA A 170 -17.44 5.98 -16.01
CA ALA A 170 -18.64 5.13 -15.95
C ALA A 170 -18.74 4.36 -14.62
N LYS A 171 -17.63 3.80 -14.11
CA LYS A 171 -17.60 3.08 -12.82
C LYS A 171 -17.93 3.98 -11.62
N LEU A 172 -17.50 5.24 -11.68
CA LEU A 172 -17.70 6.21 -10.59
C LEU A 172 -18.98 7.03 -10.75
N GLU A 173 -19.75 6.80 -11.82
CA GLU A 173 -20.97 7.55 -12.15
C GLU A 173 -20.75 9.08 -12.21
N ILE A 174 -19.59 9.51 -12.75
CA ILE A 174 -19.22 10.91 -12.96
C ILE A 174 -18.87 11.18 -14.41
N SER A 175 -18.77 12.46 -14.81
CA SER A 175 -18.37 12.82 -16.16
C SER A 175 -16.86 12.61 -16.39
N GLU A 176 -16.44 12.35 -17.63
CA GLU A 176 -15.03 12.30 -18.00
C GLU A 176 -14.30 13.61 -17.65
N GLN A 177 -14.98 14.76 -17.80
CA GLN A 177 -14.46 16.06 -17.40
C GLN A 177 -14.15 16.13 -15.89
N ALA A 178 -15.02 15.52 -15.05
CA ALA A 178 -14.77 15.43 -13.61
C ALA A 178 -13.57 14.53 -13.29
N VAL A 179 -13.36 13.44 -14.04
CA VAL A 179 -12.15 12.60 -13.92
C VAL A 179 -10.91 13.41 -14.28
N TYR A 180 -10.88 14.10 -15.44
CA TYR A 180 -9.74 14.94 -15.83
C TYR A 180 -9.46 16.05 -14.82
N LYS A 181 -10.50 16.69 -14.27
CA LYS A 181 -10.34 17.70 -13.21
C LYS A 181 -9.65 17.10 -11.97
N ASN A 182 -10.03 15.89 -11.55
CA ASN A 182 -9.37 15.19 -10.43
C ASN A 182 -7.93 14.83 -10.74
N ILE A 183 -7.65 14.33 -11.95
CA ILE A 183 -6.29 14.01 -12.40
C ILE A 183 -5.40 15.26 -12.28
N HIS A 184 -5.84 16.38 -12.84
CA HIS A 184 -5.09 17.63 -12.81
C HIS A 184 -4.94 18.20 -11.40
N SER A 185 -6.04 18.42 -10.68
CA SER A 185 -6.01 19.04 -9.35
C SER A 185 -5.33 18.17 -8.28
N GLY A 186 -5.41 16.84 -8.44
CA GLY A 186 -4.74 15.86 -7.58
C GLY A 186 -3.29 15.60 -7.94
N GLY A 187 -2.85 15.97 -9.15
CA GLY A 187 -1.53 15.61 -9.67
C GLY A 187 -1.38 14.10 -9.84
N LEU A 188 -2.46 13.38 -10.22
CA LEU A 188 -2.50 11.92 -10.17
C LEU A 188 -1.50 11.26 -11.12
N GLU A 189 -1.20 11.89 -12.27
CA GLU A 189 -0.16 11.38 -13.17
C GLU A 189 1.23 11.40 -12.53
N ALA A 190 1.56 12.47 -11.81
CA ALA A 190 2.83 12.54 -11.08
C ALA A 190 2.89 11.52 -9.93
N VAL A 191 1.76 11.34 -9.21
CA VAL A 191 1.67 10.30 -8.19
C VAL A 191 1.86 8.92 -8.80
N LYS A 192 1.17 8.60 -9.91
CA LYS A 192 1.36 7.36 -10.66
C LYS A 192 2.81 7.13 -11.05
N GLN A 193 3.49 8.16 -11.59
CA GLN A 193 4.90 8.07 -11.97
C GLN A 193 5.80 7.74 -10.78
N VAL A 194 5.60 8.37 -9.63
CA VAL A 194 6.37 8.09 -8.41
C VAL A 194 6.14 6.66 -7.94
N LEU A 195 4.88 6.21 -7.87
CA LEU A 195 4.56 4.84 -7.45
C LEU A 195 5.13 3.80 -8.42
N SER A 196 5.05 4.04 -9.72
CA SER A 196 5.63 3.16 -10.74
C SER A 196 7.16 3.10 -10.65
N ALA A 197 7.84 4.23 -10.40
CA ALA A 197 9.28 4.25 -10.20
C ALA A 197 9.71 3.47 -8.95
N LEU A 198 8.98 3.66 -7.83
CA LEU A 198 9.23 2.91 -6.60
C LEU A 198 8.98 1.39 -6.79
N THR A 199 7.96 1.02 -7.57
CA THR A 199 7.70 -0.38 -7.95
C THR A 199 8.90 -0.97 -8.69
N GLY A 200 9.44 -0.25 -9.69
CA GLY A 200 10.63 -0.70 -10.43
C GLY A 200 11.84 -0.90 -9.52
N ILE A 201 12.17 0.10 -8.70
CA ILE A 201 13.29 0.04 -7.75
C ILE A 201 13.13 -1.17 -6.79
N LEU A 202 11.93 -1.38 -6.27
CA LEU A 202 11.67 -2.50 -5.37
C LEU A 202 11.82 -3.85 -6.07
N ASN A 203 11.33 -3.98 -7.30
CA ASN A 203 11.46 -5.21 -8.08
C ASN A 203 12.92 -5.50 -8.42
N ASP A 204 13.73 -4.49 -8.75
CA ASP A 204 15.17 -4.66 -8.97
C ASP A 204 15.85 -5.19 -7.69
N CYS A 205 15.57 -4.60 -6.53
CA CYS A 205 16.10 -5.06 -5.24
C CYS A 205 15.62 -6.48 -4.87
N LEU A 206 14.38 -6.83 -5.19
CA LEU A 206 13.83 -8.17 -4.94
C LEU A 206 14.48 -9.23 -5.84
N ALA A 207 14.86 -8.85 -7.06
CA ALA A 207 15.52 -9.74 -8.04
C ALA A 207 17.01 -9.95 -7.73
N GLU A 208 17.75 -8.92 -7.28
CA GLU A 208 19.18 -8.98 -6.97
C GLU A 208 19.50 -9.98 -5.85
N ASP A 209 18.60 -10.13 -4.86
CA ASP A 209 18.71 -11.10 -3.76
C ASP A 209 18.07 -12.47 -4.08
N GLY A 210 17.62 -12.68 -5.32
CA GLY A 210 17.10 -13.96 -5.79
C GLY A 210 18.19 -15.03 -5.82
N PRO A 211 17.85 -16.36 -5.86
CA PRO A 211 18.84 -17.40 -6.01
C PRO A 211 19.57 -17.20 -7.35
N THR A 212 20.87 -16.96 -7.28
CA THR A 212 21.74 -17.11 -8.48
C THR A 212 21.56 -18.54 -8.98
N ALA A 213 20.99 -18.67 -10.19
CA ALA A 213 20.74 -19.92 -10.88
C ALA A 213 22.01 -20.73 -11.11
#